data_845ceab51b1cda411a779f4b32bf1b66
#
_entry.id   845ceab51b1cda411a779f4b32bf1b66
#
_cell.length_a   1.000
_cell.length_b   1.000
_cell.length_c   1.000
_cell.angle_alpha   90.00
_cell.angle_beta   90.00
_cell.angle_gamma   90.00
#
_symmetry.space_group_name_H-M   'P 1'
#
loop_
_entity.id
_entity.type
_entity.pdbx_description
1 polymer ?
#
loop_
_entity_poly.entity_id
_entity_poly.type
_entity_poly.pdbx_seq_one_letter_code
_entity_poly.pdbx_strand_id
1 'polypeptide(L)'
;MEGAEALISRGMEYFGIHFDEGVTLSGDKGDYGPYHQSERVEIYQAVAKHLVAQGKAYPSFATEEDLAKIREAQEAQKLNTGYYGKWATDRNLTLEEIEEKLAAGEEWTLRLRADGNPEETRAIPDGIRGHVTIHPNDQDFVLLKTNGVPTYHFAHVCDDHFMRVTHVVRGEEWLATLPFHIELFETLGWEHPVYCHTAHLMKIDEAGTRRKLSKRKDPEMALSFYEEKGFFPEAVREYIMILLNSDYEEWRLANPDMPLEDFPVHLDKMATSGALFDMVKLEDVSKETLVRLDEATIADFVIAWAEKYQPDVASVIAPQRDDFVKLLAIGRDGKKPRKDLMNAEQIVQFTKYFFDEWFTQEDALPENIPAEEAAAILEDYLATYDHTDDNEVWFGKIRTITENRGYAVRPKDYKKNPDAYKGHVGDVSTVVRLAITGRRNSPDIWAIQQVLGEEKTIARVKQMIASLR
;
A
#
# COMPACT_ATOMS: atom_id res chain seq x y z
N MET A 1 -15.52 -0.64 18.08
CA MET A 1 -14.75 0.10 17.06
C MET A 1 -13.63 0.95 17.67
N GLU A 2 -13.43 0.84 18.98
CA GLU A 2 -12.27 1.41 19.65
C GLU A 2 -10.98 0.85 19.01
N GLY A 3 -10.10 1.74 18.58
CA GLY A 3 -8.86 1.39 17.87
C GLY A 3 -8.87 1.50 16.34
N ALA A 4 -10.02 1.58 15.66
CA ALA A 4 -10.06 1.74 14.21
C ALA A 4 -9.49 3.09 13.74
N GLU A 5 -9.77 4.16 14.47
CA GLU A 5 -9.22 5.50 14.22
C GLU A 5 -7.70 5.51 14.38
N ALA A 6 -7.21 4.92 15.48
CA ALA A 6 -5.77 4.83 15.73
C ALA A 6 -5.05 4.01 14.64
N LEU A 7 -5.67 2.94 14.13
CA LEU A 7 -5.10 2.16 13.04
C LEU A 7 -5.04 2.95 11.74
N ILE A 8 -6.11 3.68 11.40
CA ILE A 8 -6.14 4.52 10.19
C ILE A 8 -5.10 5.64 10.31
N SER A 9 -5.10 6.37 11.42
CA SER A 9 -4.18 7.49 11.63
C SER A 9 -2.71 7.05 11.60
N ARG A 10 -2.35 5.93 12.25
CA ARG A 10 -1.00 5.36 12.19
C ARG A 10 -0.62 4.92 10.78
N GLY A 11 -1.56 4.30 10.05
CA GLY A 11 -1.32 3.93 8.66
C GLY A 11 -1.04 5.15 7.78
N MET A 12 -1.80 6.24 7.96
CA MET A 12 -1.58 7.48 7.23
C MET A 12 -0.24 8.13 7.61
N GLU A 13 0.09 8.18 8.91
CA GLU A 13 1.40 8.69 9.38
C GLU A 13 2.56 7.89 8.80
N TYR A 14 2.44 6.56 8.75
CA TYR A 14 3.48 5.71 8.15
C TYR A 14 3.75 6.08 6.69
N PHE A 15 2.70 6.41 5.92
CA PHE A 15 2.84 6.84 4.53
C PHE A 15 3.12 8.35 4.38
N GLY A 16 3.33 9.09 5.47
CA GLY A 16 3.56 10.53 5.42
C GLY A 16 2.34 11.32 4.93
N ILE A 17 1.12 10.77 5.09
CA ILE A 17 -0.13 11.43 4.72
C ILE A 17 -0.69 12.11 5.96
N HIS A 18 -0.74 13.43 5.93
CA HIS A 18 -1.22 14.26 7.03
C HIS A 18 -2.51 14.97 6.65
N PHE A 19 -3.47 14.97 7.58
CA PHE A 19 -4.70 15.72 7.43
C PHE A 19 -4.46 17.18 7.85
N ASP A 20 -4.97 18.11 7.05
CA ASP A 20 -4.98 19.52 7.41
C ASP A 20 -6.06 19.82 8.44
N GLU A 21 -7.17 19.08 8.36
CA GLU A 21 -8.32 19.22 9.22
C GLU A 21 -9.00 17.86 9.49
N GLY A 22 -9.45 17.64 10.71
CA GLY A 22 -10.15 16.42 11.12
C GLY A 22 -9.61 15.82 12.42
N VAL A 23 -9.96 14.56 12.66
CA VAL A 23 -9.46 13.77 13.82
C VAL A 23 -8.04 13.31 13.56
N THR A 24 -7.15 13.52 14.50
CA THR A 24 -5.75 13.05 14.48
C THR A 24 -5.42 12.25 15.74
N LEU A 25 -4.25 11.57 15.78
CA LEU A 25 -3.79 10.88 17.00
C LEU A 25 -3.61 11.79 18.21
N SER A 26 -3.38 13.09 17.99
CA SER A 26 -3.22 14.10 19.03
C SER A 26 -4.52 14.83 19.39
N GLY A 27 -5.65 14.45 18.81
CA GLY A 27 -6.96 15.09 18.97
C GLY A 27 -7.42 15.80 17.69
N ASP A 28 -8.49 16.56 17.82
CA ASP A 28 -9.07 17.34 16.73
C ASP A 28 -8.14 18.46 16.25
N LYS A 29 -8.05 18.62 14.93
CA LYS A 29 -7.29 19.68 14.26
C LYS A 29 -8.18 20.39 13.24
N GLY A 30 -8.20 21.73 13.26
CA GLY A 30 -8.96 22.56 12.31
C GLY A 30 -10.01 23.43 12.97
N ASP A 31 -10.75 24.19 12.17
CA ASP A 31 -11.64 25.27 12.60
C ASP A 31 -13.13 24.89 12.65
N TYR A 32 -13.50 23.70 12.14
CA TYR A 32 -14.89 23.25 11.99
C TYR A 32 -15.29 22.12 12.95
N GLY A 33 -14.47 21.86 13.97
CA GLY A 33 -14.76 20.84 14.99
C GLY A 33 -16.03 21.12 15.81
N PRO A 34 -16.46 20.17 16.66
CA PRO A 34 -15.86 18.84 16.82
C PRO A 34 -16.06 17.97 15.55
N TYR A 35 -15.14 17.00 15.30
CA TYR A 35 -15.19 16.16 14.09
C TYR A 35 -15.80 14.79 14.31
N HIS A 36 -15.92 14.36 15.56
CA HIS A 36 -16.62 13.13 15.87
C HIS A 36 -18.14 13.27 15.72
N GLN A 37 -18.76 12.40 14.93
CA GLN A 37 -20.20 12.43 14.68
C GLN A 37 -21.03 12.42 15.98
N SER A 38 -20.58 11.69 17.01
CA SER A 38 -21.24 11.61 18.31
C SER A 38 -21.30 12.95 19.07
N GLU A 39 -20.37 13.86 18.80
CA GLU A 39 -20.30 15.18 19.44
C GLU A 39 -21.08 16.25 18.68
N ARG A 40 -21.62 15.93 17.50
CA ARG A 40 -22.35 16.81 16.59
C ARG A 40 -23.86 16.56 16.57
N VAL A 41 -24.37 15.72 17.45
CA VAL A 41 -25.78 15.26 17.44
C VAL A 41 -26.75 16.46 17.47
N GLU A 42 -26.46 17.50 18.23
CA GLU A 42 -27.31 18.69 18.35
C GLU A 42 -27.42 19.45 17.00
N ILE A 43 -26.35 19.50 16.20
CA ILE A 43 -26.35 20.11 14.86
C ILE A 43 -27.33 19.34 13.96
N TYR A 44 -27.21 18.01 13.92
CA TYR A 44 -28.09 17.19 13.09
C TYR A 44 -29.56 17.30 13.52
N GLN A 45 -29.83 17.32 14.81
CA GLN A 45 -31.17 17.51 15.34
C GLN A 45 -31.76 18.88 15.01
N ALA A 46 -30.93 19.93 14.99
CA ALA A 46 -31.39 21.27 14.60
C ALA A 46 -31.79 21.29 13.10
N VAL A 47 -30.98 20.70 12.21
CA VAL A 47 -31.30 20.56 10.80
C VAL A 47 -32.54 19.68 10.58
N ALA A 48 -32.65 18.58 11.32
CA ALA A 48 -33.81 17.69 11.26
C ALA A 48 -35.12 18.41 11.65
N LYS A 49 -35.11 19.24 12.71
CA LYS A 49 -36.26 20.08 13.11
C LYS A 49 -36.65 21.08 12.02
N HIS A 50 -35.66 21.65 11.33
CA HIS A 50 -35.90 22.54 10.19
C HIS A 50 -36.61 21.80 9.05
N LEU A 51 -36.18 20.58 8.70
CA LEU A 51 -36.86 19.75 7.68
C LEU A 51 -38.30 19.41 8.07
N VAL A 52 -38.54 19.07 9.35
CA VAL A 52 -39.87 18.80 9.87
C VAL A 52 -40.77 20.07 9.75
N ALA A 53 -40.25 21.22 10.16
CA ALA A 53 -40.98 22.49 10.06
C ALA A 53 -41.37 22.87 8.62
N GLN A 54 -40.59 22.44 7.64
CA GLN A 54 -40.87 22.62 6.21
C GLN A 54 -41.74 21.50 5.62
N GLY A 55 -42.17 20.51 6.40
CA GLY A 55 -42.91 19.36 5.92
C GLY A 55 -42.08 18.39 5.05
N LYS A 56 -40.75 18.52 5.07
CA LYS A 56 -39.82 17.70 4.29
C LYS A 56 -39.30 16.46 5.00
N ALA A 57 -39.64 16.31 6.29
CA ALA A 57 -39.38 15.12 7.07
C ALA A 57 -40.58 14.83 7.99
N TYR A 58 -40.74 13.58 8.36
CA TYR A 58 -41.83 13.11 9.22
C TYR A 58 -41.41 11.94 10.12
N PRO A 59 -42.02 11.79 11.32
CA PRO A 59 -41.77 10.63 12.15
C PRO A 59 -42.45 9.38 11.56
N SER A 60 -41.71 8.28 11.55
CA SER A 60 -42.21 6.98 11.14
C SER A 60 -42.13 6.02 12.33
N PHE A 61 -43.24 5.36 12.62
CA PHE A 61 -43.45 4.39 13.71
C PHE A 61 -43.36 2.94 13.21
N ALA A 62 -43.04 2.74 11.92
CA ALA A 62 -42.91 1.43 11.30
C ALA A 62 -41.87 0.60 12.02
N THR A 63 -42.25 -0.55 12.54
CA THR A 63 -41.39 -1.51 13.21
C THR A 63 -40.57 -2.33 12.22
N GLU A 64 -39.54 -3.05 12.71
CA GLU A 64 -38.79 -3.98 11.87
C GLU A 64 -39.69 -5.06 11.24
N GLU A 65 -40.73 -5.49 11.98
CA GLU A 65 -41.72 -6.45 11.47
C GLU A 65 -42.55 -5.86 10.33
N ASP A 66 -42.99 -4.60 10.45
CA ASP A 66 -43.72 -3.91 9.39
C ASP A 66 -42.87 -3.72 8.15
N LEU A 67 -41.62 -3.34 8.33
CA LEU A 67 -40.66 -3.18 7.22
C LEU A 67 -40.35 -4.53 6.53
N ALA A 68 -40.31 -5.64 7.31
CA ALA A 68 -40.12 -6.97 6.75
C ALA A 68 -41.35 -7.41 5.91
N LYS A 69 -42.59 -7.17 6.40
CA LYS A 69 -43.81 -7.43 5.66
C LYS A 69 -43.88 -6.62 4.35
N ILE A 70 -43.54 -5.34 4.42
CA ILE A 70 -43.49 -4.46 3.24
C ILE A 70 -42.49 -5.05 2.23
N ARG A 71 -41.29 -5.43 2.64
CA ARG A 71 -40.28 -6.01 1.77
C ARG A 71 -40.78 -7.30 1.11
N GLU A 72 -41.33 -8.22 1.87
CA GLU A 72 -41.90 -9.48 1.35
C GLU A 72 -42.97 -9.21 0.29
N ALA A 73 -43.88 -8.26 0.54
CA ALA A 73 -44.91 -7.90 -0.38
C ALA A 73 -44.39 -7.22 -1.67
N GLN A 74 -43.34 -6.44 -1.57
CA GLN A 74 -42.66 -5.83 -2.72
C GLN A 74 -41.92 -6.88 -3.56
N GLU A 75 -41.20 -7.81 -2.94
CA GLU A 75 -40.49 -8.90 -3.60
C GLU A 75 -41.48 -9.83 -4.35
N ALA A 76 -42.61 -10.16 -3.73
CA ALA A 76 -43.68 -10.96 -4.35
C ALA A 76 -44.27 -10.28 -5.60
N GLN A 77 -44.25 -8.94 -5.66
CA GLN A 77 -44.69 -8.16 -6.80
C GLN A 77 -43.54 -7.79 -7.76
N LYS A 78 -42.31 -8.24 -7.49
CA LYS A 78 -41.09 -7.90 -8.26
C LYS A 78 -40.84 -6.38 -8.34
N LEU A 79 -41.14 -5.66 -7.27
CA LEU A 79 -40.89 -4.25 -7.11
C LEU A 79 -39.54 -4.03 -6.39
N ASN A 80 -38.98 -2.84 -6.54
CA ASN A 80 -37.85 -2.43 -5.73
C ASN A 80 -38.27 -2.39 -4.25
N THR A 81 -37.43 -2.97 -3.39
CA THR A 81 -37.67 -2.97 -1.94
C THR A 81 -37.33 -1.60 -1.35
N GLY A 82 -38.14 -1.14 -0.39
CA GLY A 82 -37.87 0.12 0.30
C GLY A 82 -39.14 0.74 0.90
N TYR A 83 -38.98 1.92 1.48
CA TYR A 83 -40.07 2.66 2.15
C TYR A 83 -40.42 3.91 1.30
N TYR A 84 -41.38 3.75 0.40
CA TYR A 84 -41.75 4.78 -0.59
C TYR A 84 -43.19 4.66 -1.05
N GLY A 85 -43.73 5.72 -1.57
CA GLY A 85 -45.09 5.78 -2.15
C GLY A 85 -46.16 5.22 -1.21
N LYS A 86 -46.98 4.26 -1.67
CA LYS A 86 -48.00 3.59 -0.85
C LYS A 86 -47.43 2.71 0.27
N TRP A 87 -46.14 2.34 0.17
CA TRP A 87 -45.44 1.52 1.14
C TRP A 87 -44.89 2.35 2.32
N ALA A 88 -44.84 3.66 2.20
CA ALA A 88 -44.49 4.59 3.27
C ALA A 88 -45.74 4.93 4.08
N THR A 89 -46.20 3.99 4.89
CA THR A 89 -47.49 4.01 5.56
C THR A 89 -47.68 5.21 6.48
N ASP A 90 -46.61 5.70 7.12
CA ASP A 90 -46.68 6.81 8.09
C ASP A 90 -46.52 8.18 7.41
N ARG A 91 -46.24 8.21 6.10
CA ARG A 91 -45.98 9.44 5.35
C ARG A 91 -47.14 10.44 5.42
N ASN A 92 -48.37 9.97 5.54
CA ASN A 92 -49.58 10.79 5.48
C ASN A 92 -50.33 10.80 6.82
N LEU A 93 -49.73 10.43 7.93
CA LEU A 93 -50.32 10.60 9.25
C LEU A 93 -50.61 12.07 9.52
N THR A 94 -51.79 12.30 10.14
CA THR A 94 -52.17 13.64 10.61
C THR A 94 -51.38 14.04 11.84
N LEU A 95 -51.35 15.33 12.16
CA LEU A 95 -50.66 15.77 13.39
C LEU A 95 -51.28 15.15 14.62
N GLU A 96 -52.62 14.96 14.67
CA GLU A 96 -53.30 14.29 15.79
C GLU A 96 -52.85 12.86 15.96
N GLU A 97 -52.78 12.08 14.88
CA GLU A 97 -52.30 10.69 14.90
C GLU A 97 -50.83 10.61 15.32
N ILE A 98 -49.99 11.55 14.89
CA ILE A 98 -48.59 11.63 15.32
C ILE A 98 -48.50 11.93 16.83
N GLU A 99 -49.27 12.90 17.33
CA GLU A 99 -49.29 13.28 18.74
C GLU A 99 -49.82 12.14 19.63
N GLU A 100 -50.85 11.40 19.20
CA GLU A 100 -51.32 10.22 19.90
C GLU A 100 -50.26 9.12 20.03
N LYS A 101 -49.54 8.82 18.93
CA LYS A 101 -48.48 7.82 18.92
C LYS A 101 -47.29 8.22 19.80
N LEU A 102 -46.87 9.49 19.72
CA LEU A 102 -45.81 10.04 20.58
C LEU A 102 -46.23 10.02 22.06
N ALA A 103 -47.48 10.38 22.38
CA ALA A 103 -48.01 10.33 23.75
C ALA A 103 -48.13 8.89 24.27
N ALA A 104 -48.39 7.91 23.41
CA ALA A 104 -48.36 6.48 23.74
C ALA A 104 -46.94 5.94 23.97
N GLY A 105 -45.88 6.71 23.68
CA GLY A 105 -44.49 6.32 23.81
C GLY A 105 -44.01 5.33 22.74
N GLU A 106 -44.68 5.32 21.58
CA GLU A 106 -44.24 4.50 20.45
C GLU A 106 -42.83 4.93 19.98
N GLU A 107 -41.94 3.99 19.71
CA GLU A 107 -40.64 4.25 19.12
C GLU A 107 -40.78 4.77 17.69
N TRP A 108 -40.00 5.73 17.33
CA TRP A 108 -40.02 6.33 16.00
C TRP A 108 -38.64 6.68 15.44
N THR A 109 -38.57 6.73 14.13
CA THR A 109 -37.42 7.26 13.38
C THR A 109 -37.86 8.48 12.60
N LEU A 110 -36.94 9.41 12.32
CA LEU A 110 -37.25 10.51 11.39
C LEU A 110 -36.87 10.11 9.97
N ARG A 111 -37.83 10.24 9.04
CA ARG A 111 -37.61 9.95 7.62
C ARG A 111 -37.69 11.19 6.76
N LEU A 112 -36.89 11.22 5.68
CA LEU A 112 -37.06 12.19 4.61
C LEU A 112 -38.39 11.92 3.90
N ARG A 113 -39.07 12.97 3.47
CA ARG A 113 -40.18 12.91 2.52
C ARG A 113 -39.61 13.07 1.11
N ALA A 114 -39.23 11.97 0.49
CA ALA A 114 -38.64 11.99 -0.85
C ALA A 114 -39.65 12.42 -1.93
N ASP A 115 -39.24 13.27 -2.84
CA ASP A 115 -40.06 13.79 -3.91
C ASP A 115 -39.53 13.41 -5.32
N GLY A 116 -38.47 12.60 -5.42
CA GLY A 116 -37.86 12.21 -6.67
C GLY A 116 -38.72 11.28 -7.52
N ASN A 117 -38.60 11.40 -8.82
CA ASN A 117 -39.22 10.47 -9.77
C ASN A 117 -38.18 9.51 -10.34
N PRO A 118 -38.18 8.21 -9.99
CA PRO A 118 -37.21 7.27 -10.45
C PRO A 118 -37.29 6.93 -11.95
N GLU A 119 -38.36 7.35 -12.66
CA GLU A 119 -38.48 7.21 -14.12
C GLU A 119 -37.65 8.27 -14.85
N GLU A 120 -37.22 9.30 -14.16
CA GLU A 120 -36.38 10.36 -14.73
C GLU A 120 -34.90 10.00 -14.56
N THR A 121 -34.07 10.66 -15.35
CA THR A 121 -32.60 10.56 -15.22
C THR A 121 -31.98 11.95 -15.14
N ARG A 122 -30.94 12.09 -14.32
CA ARG A 122 -30.18 13.33 -14.17
C ARG A 122 -28.71 13.06 -14.31
N ALA A 123 -27.99 13.94 -15.02
CA ALA A 123 -26.54 13.93 -15.09
C ALA A 123 -25.97 14.81 -13.97
N ILE A 124 -25.21 14.22 -13.06
CA ILE A 124 -24.52 14.94 -11.98
C ILE A 124 -23.06 15.06 -12.34
N PRO A 125 -22.45 16.25 -12.26
CA PRO A 125 -21.02 16.43 -12.49
C PRO A 125 -20.19 15.60 -11.51
N ASP A 126 -19.15 14.94 -12.03
CA ASP A 126 -18.20 14.15 -11.25
C ASP A 126 -16.77 14.55 -11.65
N GLY A 127 -15.93 14.89 -10.69
CA GLY A 127 -14.59 15.41 -10.93
C GLY A 127 -13.63 14.41 -11.58
N ILE A 128 -13.92 13.11 -11.49
CA ILE A 128 -13.12 12.04 -12.10
C ILE A 128 -13.80 11.51 -13.36
N ARG A 129 -15.12 11.27 -13.31
CA ARG A 129 -15.89 10.59 -14.36
C ARG A 129 -16.53 11.56 -15.37
N GLY A 130 -16.30 12.86 -15.20
CA GLY A 130 -16.95 13.91 -15.97
C GLY A 130 -18.42 14.10 -15.54
N HIS A 131 -19.25 13.08 -15.64
CA HIS A 131 -20.61 13.08 -15.10
C HIS A 131 -21.07 11.65 -14.81
N VAL A 132 -22.01 11.54 -13.90
CA VAL A 132 -22.69 10.29 -13.52
C VAL A 132 -24.19 10.46 -13.74
N THR A 133 -24.82 9.53 -14.45
CA THR A 133 -26.27 9.49 -14.60
C THR A 133 -26.90 8.80 -13.40
N ILE A 134 -27.81 9.47 -12.73
CA ILE A 134 -28.57 8.96 -11.59
C ILE A 134 -30.07 8.97 -11.88
N HIS A 135 -30.81 8.11 -11.16
CA HIS A 135 -32.25 8.24 -11.01
C HIS A 135 -32.53 9.00 -9.71
N PRO A 136 -33.41 10.05 -9.72
CA PRO A 136 -33.78 10.73 -8.51
C PRO A 136 -34.32 9.76 -7.44
N ASN A 137 -34.07 10.06 -6.18
CA ASN A 137 -34.46 9.20 -5.09
C ASN A 137 -35.95 9.30 -4.78
N ASP A 138 -36.64 8.17 -4.71
CA ASP A 138 -38.05 8.04 -4.27
C ASP A 138 -38.20 7.42 -2.87
N GLN A 139 -37.09 7.07 -2.21
CA GLN A 139 -37.07 6.37 -0.93
C GLN A 139 -37.13 7.37 0.23
N ASP A 140 -38.08 7.18 1.13
CA ASP A 140 -38.15 7.91 2.40
C ASP A 140 -37.15 7.30 3.41
N PHE A 141 -35.85 7.54 3.17
CA PHE A 141 -34.80 6.96 4.02
C PHE A 141 -34.73 7.64 5.40
N VAL A 142 -34.19 6.92 6.38
CA VAL A 142 -34.07 7.38 7.75
C VAL A 142 -33.01 8.48 7.86
N LEU A 143 -33.36 9.62 8.41
CA LEU A 143 -32.48 10.72 8.77
C LEU A 143 -31.92 10.54 10.19
N LEU A 144 -32.82 10.41 11.18
CA LEU A 144 -32.48 10.15 12.56
C LEU A 144 -33.02 8.79 13.01
N LYS A 145 -32.20 8.04 13.71
CA LYS A 145 -32.54 6.76 14.37
C LYS A 145 -33.40 7.01 15.61
N THR A 146 -33.96 5.96 16.19
CA THR A 146 -34.80 6.02 17.43
C THR A 146 -34.10 6.70 18.60
N ASN A 147 -32.78 6.60 18.70
CA ASN A 147 -31.98 7.27 19.72
C ASN A 147 -31.59 8.72 19.37
N GLY A 148 -32.12 9.30 18.31
CA GLY A 148 -31.85 10.67 17.88
C GLY A 148 -30.50 10.89 17.18
N VAL A 149 -29.71 9.81 16.96
CA VAL A 149 -28.45 9.86 16.25
C VAL A 149 -28.71 9.80 14.74
N PRO A 150 -27.99 10.57 13.90
CA PRO A 150 -28.20 10.56 12.45
C PRO A 150 -27.76 9.23 11.82
N THR A 151 -28.33 8.95 10.66
CA THR A 151 -27.73 8.01 9.72
C THR A 151 -26.52 8.62 9.04
N TYR A 152 -25.66 7.77 8.48
CA TYR A 152 -24.50 8.25 7.70
C TYR A 152 -24.88 9.25 6.62
N HIS A 153 -25.94 8.99 5.86
CA HIS A 153 -26.35 9.86 4.75
C HIS A 153 -26.72 11.26 5.19
N PHE A 154 -27.41 11.38 6.31
CA PHE A 154 -27.80 12.68 6.84
C PHE A 154 -26.64 13.41 7.48
N ALA A 155 -25.79 12.71 8.25
CA ALA A 155 -24.58 13.28 8.83
C ALA A 155 -23.63 13.80 7.74
N HIS A 156 -23.40 13.00 6.70
CA HIS A 156 -22.56 13.38 5.55
C HIS A 156 -22.96 14.73 4.95
N VAL A 157 -24.24 14.92 4.64
CA VAL A 157 -24.73 16.19 4.03
C VAL A 157 -24.59 17.38 4.98
N CYS A 158 -24.92 17.18 6.26
CA CYS A 158 -24.77 18.24 7.27
C CYS A 158 -23.30 18.62 7.48
N ASP A 159 -22.43 17.61 7.63
CA ASP A 159 -21.03 17.83 7.90
C ASP A 159 -20.33 18.48 6.70
N ASP A 160 -20.55 18.00 5.50
CA ASP A 160 -19.99 18.58 4.28
C ASP A 160 -20.39 20.06 4.11
N HIS A 161 -21.65 20.40 4.41
CA HIS A 161 -22.11 21.78 4.35
C HIS A 161 -21.44 22.65 5.42
N PHE A 162 -21.48 22.25 6.70
CA PHE A 162 -20.97 23.07 7.79
C PHE A 162 -19.45 23.11 7.88
N MET A 163 -18.77 22.05 7.41
CA MET A 163 -17.31 22.02 7.26
C MET A 163 -16.81 22.60 5.94
N ARG A 164 -17.73 23.10 5.09
CA ARG A 164 -17.43 23.75 3.79
C ARG A 164 -16.62 22.85 2.84
N VAL A 165 -16.95 21.58 2.80
CA VAL A 165 -16.34 20.62 1.89
C VAL A 165 -16.66 20.99 0.45
N THR A 166 -15.63 21.17 -0.38
CA THR A 166 -15.78 21.53 -1.80
C THR A 166 -15.75 20.32 -2.72
N HIS A 167 -15.00 19.26 -2.34
CA HIS A 167 -14.83 18.04 -3.12
C HIS A 167 -14.93 16.83 -2.21
N VAL A 168 -15.68 15.81 -2.62
CA VAL A 168 -15.79 14.51 -1.92
C VAL A 168 -15.15 13.45 -2.79
N VAL A 169 -13.94 13.02 -2.43
CA VAL A 169 -13.22 11.92 -3.09
C VAL A 169 -13.53 10.61 -2.36
N ARG A 170 -14.20 9.67 -3.04
CA ARG A 170 -14.63 8.40 -2.45
C ARG A 170 -14.67 7.26 -3.47
N GLY A 171 -14.77 6.02 -3.02
CA GLY A 171 -14.87 4.86 -3.89
C GLY A 171 -16.21 4.81 -4.65
N GLU A 172 -16.20 4.19 -5.83
CA GLU A 172 -17.39 4.04 -6.70
C GLU A 172 -18.54 3.21 -6.07
N GLU A 173 -18.28 2.49 -4.98
CA GLU A 173 -19.33 1.79 -4.20
C GLU A 173 -20.41 2.76 -3.66
N TRP A 174 -20.08 4.03 -3.52
CA TRP A 174 -21.00 5.06 -3.05
C TRP A 174 -21.89 5.67 -4.13
N LEU A 175 -21.69 5.29 -5.41
CA LEU A 175 -22.53 5.77 -6.50
C LEU A 175 -24.03 5.46 -6.30
N ALA A 176 -24.32 4.28 -5.74
CA ALA A 176 -25.71 3.88 -5.49
C ALA A 176 -26.46 4.77 -4.49
N THR A 177 -25.72 5.48 -3.63
CA THR A 177 -26.30 6.38 -2.61
C THR A 177 -26.19 7.86 -2.97
N LEU A 178 -25.55 8.18 -4.09
CA LEU A 178 -25.44 9.56 -4.58
C LEU A 178 -26.79 10.25 -4.72
N PRO A 179 -27.88 9.62 -5.22
CA PRO A 179 -29.19 10.24 -5.30
C PRO A 179 -29.71 10.74 -3.95
N PHE A 180 -29.46 10.02 -2.85
CA PHE A 180 -29.87 10.42 -1.50
C PHE A 180 -29.18 11.70 -1.05
N HIS A 181 -27.89 11.84 -1.34
CA HIS A 181 -27.11 13.00 -0.96
C HIS A 181 -27.51 14.23 -1.78
N ILE A 182 -27.67 14.07 -3.10
CA ILE A 182 -28.10 15.17 -3.98
C ILE A 182 -29.46 15.69 -3.55
N GLU A 183 -30.44 14.79 -3.31
CA GLU A 183 -31.78 15.21 -2.87
C GLU A 183 -31.74 15.93 -1.51
N LEU A 184 -30.94 15.48 -0.56
CA LEU A 184 -30.82 16.15 0.74
C LEU A 184 -30.24 17.57 0.60
N PHE A 185 -29.18 17.75 -0.16
CA PHE A 185 -28.61 19.07 -0.42
C PHE A 185 -29.67 19.99 -1.04
N GLU A 186 -30.36 19.52 -2.07
CA GLU A 186 -31.41 20.28 -2.75
C GLU A 186 -32.60 20.61 -1.83
N THR A 187 -33.07 19.64 -1.03
CA THR A 187 -34.16 19.82 -0.07
C THR A 187 -33.81 20.84 1.00
N LEU A 188 -32.54 20.93 1.42
CA LEU A 188 -32.05 21.92 2.37
C LEU A 188 -31.72 23.27 1.71
N GLY A 189 -31.76 23.36 0.38
CA GLY A 189 -31.37 24.58 -0.37
C GLY A 189 -29.87 24.84 -0.32
N TRP A 190 -29.07 23.82 -0.13
CA TRP A 190 -27.61 23.89 -0.08
C TRP A 190 -26.97 23.45 -1.39
N GLU A 191 -25.84 24.06 -1.73
CA GLU A 191 -24.99 23.58 -2.82
C GLU A 191 -24.29 22.30 -2.39
N HIS A 192 -24.29 21.27 -3.22
CA HIS A 192 -23.56 20.05 -2.97
C HIS A 192 -22.09 20.18 -3.42
N PRO A 193 -21.16 19.46 -2.79
CA PRO A 193 -19.77 19.40 -3.22
C PRO A 193 -19.63 18.73 -4.59
N VAL A 194 -18.49 18.90 -5.23
CA VAL A 194 -18.11 18.12 -6.41
C VAL A 194 -17.78 16.70 -5.95
N TYR A 195 -18.57 15.73 -6.36
CA TYR A 195 -18.26 14.32 -6.10
C TYR A 195 -17.20 13.81 -7.06
N CYS A 196 -16.29 12.97 -6.55
CA CYS A 196 -15.16 12.41 -7.28
C CYS A 196 -15.09 10.91 -6.98
N HIS A 197 -15.71 10.08 -7.82
CA HIS A 197 -15.79 8.64 -7.57
C HIS A 197 -14.61 7.88 -8.18
N THR A 198 -13.71 7.42 -7.33
CA THR A 198 -12.55 6.61 -7.71
C THR A 198 -12.94 5.18 -8.05
N ALA A 199 -12.25 4.58 -9.01
CA ALA A 199 -12.43 3.17 -9.34
C ALA A 199 -11.86 2.24 -8.26
N HIS A 200 -12.37 1.01 -8.19
CA HIS A 200 -11.85 0.00 -7.29
C HIS A 200 -10.47 -0.50 -7.71
N LEU A 201 -9.67 -0.90 -6.73
CA LEU A 201 -8.50 -1.73 -7.00
C LEU A 201 -8.94 -3.16 -7.32
N MET A 202 -8.46 -3.66 -8.43
CA MET A 202 -8.78 -4.99 -8.96
C MET A 202 -7.55 -5.89 -8.90
N LYS A 203 -7.76 -7.19 -8.89
CA LYS A 203 -6.72 -8.22 -8.97
C LYS A 203 -7.15 -9.33 -9.92
N ILE A 204 -6.19 -9.95 -10.59
CA ILE A 204 -6.43 -11.20 -11.31
C ILE A 204 -6.23 -12.36 -10.32
N ASP A 205 -7.23 -13.20 -10.15
CA ASP A 205 -7.14 -14.39 -9.30
C ASP A 205 -6.42 -15.55 -10.00
N GLU A 206 -6.21 -16.65 -9.29
CA GLU A 206 -5.54 -17.85 -9.81
C GLU A 206 -6.24 -18.47 -11.01
N ALA A 207 -7.54 -18.22 -11.17
CA ALA A 207 -8.32 -18.67 -12.31
C ALA A 207 -8.24 -17.70 -13.51
N GLY A 208 -7.49 -16.60 -13.40
CA GLY A 208 -7.38 -15.57 -14.42
C GLY A 208 -8.56 -14.59 -14.47
N THR A 209 -9.44 -14.62 -13.46
CA THR A 209 -10.63 -13.76 -13.42
C THR A 209 -10.30 -12.45 -12.69
N ARG A 210 -10.68 -11.33 -13.32
CA ARG A 210 -10.55 -10.00 -12.71
C ARG A 210 -11.62 -9.81 -11.64
N ARG A 211 -11.21 -9.54 -10.40
CA ARG A 211 -12.09 -9.30 -9.27
C ARG A 211 -11.63 -8.11 -8.43
N LYS A 212 -12.53 -7.51 -7.69
CA LYS A 212 -12.19 -6.50 -6.68
C LYS A 212 -11.31 -7.11 -5.59
N LEU A 213 -10.29 -6.36 -5.14
CA LEU A 213 -9.55 -6.70 -3.93
C LEU A 213 -10.49 -6.72 -2.71
N SER A 214 -10.26 -7.64 -1.79
CA SER A 214 -11.08 -7.79 -0.61
C SER A 214 -10.25 -7.99 0.65
N LYS A 215 -10.58 -7.28 1.73
CA LYS A 215 -9.89 -7.38 3.04
C LYS A 215 -9.80 -8.80 3.60
N ARG A 216 -10.68 -9.72 3.20
CA ARG A 216 -10.70 -11.11 3.69
C ARG A 216 -9.76 -12.03 2.93
N LYS A 217 -9.45 -11.73 1.68
CA LYS A 217 -8.70 -12.63 0.78
C LYS A 217 -7.33 -12.07 0.41
N ASP A 218 -7.18 -10.75 0.48
CA ASP A 218 -6.01 -10.05 -0.05
C ASP A 218 -5.35 -9.24 1.08
N PRO A 219 -4.27 -9.77 1.70
CA PRO A 219 -3.57 -9.10 2.80
C PRO A 219 -3.05 -7.71 2.40
N GLU A 220 -2.70 -7.52 1.12
CA GLU A 220 -2.28 -6.25 0.54
C GLU A 220 -3.35 -5.14 0.55
N MET A 221 -4.58 -5.45 0.99
CA MET A 221 -5.62 -4.45 1.27
C MET A 221 -5.46 -3.78 2.64
N ALA A 222 -4.64 -4.33 3.52
CA ALA A 222 -4.34 -3.74 4.81
C ALA A 222 -3.11 -2.83 4.70
N LEU A 223 -3.19 -1.61 5.22
CA LEU A 223 -2.04 -0.69 5.24
C LEU A 223 -0.87 -1.26 6.05
N SER A 224 -1.16 -2.02 7.12
CA SER A 224 -0.15 -2.69 7.93
C SER A 224 0.67 -3.73 7.17
N PHE A 225 0.12 -4.33 6.10
CA PHE A 225 0.84 -5.31 5.29
C PHE A 225 2.15 -4.74 4.73
N TYR A 226 2.11 -3.51 4.23
CA TYR A 226 3.29 -2.87 3.64
C TYR A 226 4.34 -2.54 4.70
N GLU A 227 3.89 -2.07 5.86
CA GLU A 227 4.77 -1.81 6.99
C GLU A 227 5.41 -3.10 7.52
N GLU A 228 4.63 -4.16 7.73
CA GLU A 228 5.09 -5.46 8.19
C GLU A 228 6.10 -6.11 7.23
N LYS A 229 5.90 -5.95 5.92
CA LYS A 229 6.85 -6.38 4.89
C LYS A 229 8.06 -5.45 4.74
N GLY A 230 8.01 -4.28 5.35
CA GLY A 230 9.08 -3.28 5.31
C GLY A 230 9.23 -2.63 3.94
N PHE A 231 8.12 -2.41 3.22
CA PHE A 231 8.13 -1.54 2.05
C PHE A 231 8.34 -0.09 2.49
N PHE A 232 9.22 0.61 1.81
CA PHE A 232 9.41 2.03 2.05
C PHE A 232 8.13 2.80 1.71
N PRO A 233 7.68 3.72 2.59
CA PRO A 233 6.46 4.49 2.38
C PRO A 233 6.42 5.19 1.01
N GLU A 234 7.54 5.78 0.59
CA GLU A 234 7.68 6.45 -0.70
C GLU A 234 7.42 5.50 -1.86
N ALA A 235 7.92 4.28 -1.81
CA ALA A 235 7.74 3.30 -2.87
C ALA A 235 6.27 2.88 -3.02
N VAL A 236 5.56 2.71 -1.91
CA VAL A 236 4.12 2.39 -1.93
C VAL A 236 3.31 3.58 -2.47
N ARG A 237 3.64 4.80 -2.05
CA ARG A 237 3.00 6.03 -2.55
C ARG A 237 3.21 6.21 -4.05
N GLU A 238 4.44 6.02 -4.55
CA GLU A 238 4.76 6.03 -5.98
C GLU A 238 3.89 5.03 -6.75
N TYR A 239 3.79 3.81 -6.25
CA TYR A 239 2.99 2.76 -6.87
C TYR A 239 1.49 3.08 -6.87
N ILE A 240 0.96 3.59 -5.77
CA ILE A 240 -0.45 4.01 -5.69
C ILE A 240 -0.73 5.16 -6.68
N MET A 241 0.21 6.11 -6.84
CA MET A 241 0.06 7.18 -7.83
C MET A 241 0.03 6.65 -9.27
N ILE A 242 0.81 5.64 -9.60
CA ILE A 242 0.77 4.96 -10.90
C ILE A 242 -0.62 4.32 -11.14
N LEU A 243 -1.22 3.73 -10.10
CA LEU A 243 -2.55 3.12 -10.20
C LEU A 243 -3.68 4.15 -10.33
N LEU A 244 -3.52 5.31 -9.68
CA LEU A 244 -4.56 6.34 -9.59
C LEU A 244 -4.55 7.30 -10.77
N ASN A 245 -3.39 7.66 -11.31
CA ASN A 245 -3.28 8.73 -12.29
C ASN A 245 -2.42 8.31 -13.49
N SER A 246 -3.02 8.37 -14.69
CA SER A 246 -2.39 7.91 -15.93
C SER A 246 -1.14 8.70 -16.34
N ASP A 247 -1.01 9.95 -15.87
CA ASP A 247 0.09 10.84 -16.28
C ASP A 247 1.30 10.72 -15.35
N TYR A 248 1.13 10.00 -14.21
CA TYR A 248 2.17 9.95 -13.18
C TYR A 248 3.46 9.26 -13.63
N GLU A 249 3.36 8.13 -14.32
CA GLU A 249 4.53 7.35 -14.76
C GLU A 249 5.42 8.15 -15.74
N GLU A 250 4.78 8.87 -16.67
CA GLU A 250 5.48 9.75 -17.61
C GLU A 250 6.14 10.95 -16.89
N TRP A 251 5.38 11.57 -15.97
CA TRP A 251 5.91 12.65 -15.16
C TRP A 251 7.13 12.21 -14.33
N ARG A 252 7.07 11.04 -13.68
CA ARG A 252 8.17 10.51 -12.87
C ARG A 252 9.40 10.21 -13.71
N LEU A 253 9.24 9.68 -14.92
CA LEU A 253 10.35 9.46 -15.85
C LEU A 253 11.04 10.78 -16.28
N ALA A 254 10.26 11.83 -16.45
CA ALA A 254 10.76 13.16 -16.80
C ALA A 254 11.37 13.90 -15.59
N ASN A 255 10.97 13.55 -14.37
CA ASN A 255 11.35 14.22 -13.11
C ASN A 255 11.80 13.18 -12.06
N PRO A 256 12.91 12.45 -12.30
CA PRO A 256 13.29 11.32 -11.44
C PRO A 256 13.61 11.72 -10.00
N ASP A 257 14.15 12.93 -9.79
CA ASP A 257 14.61 13.41 -8.48
C ASP A 257 13.63 14.37 -7.78
N MET A 258 12.47 14.64 -8.39
CA MET A 258 11.48 15.53 -7.79
C MET A 258 10.70 14.81 -6.69
N PRO A 259 10.34 15.50 -5.58
CA PRO A 259 9.40 14.95 -4.59
C PRO A 259 8.08 14.53 -5.23
N LEU A 260 7.45 13.49 -4.71
CA LEU A 260 6.15 13.02 -5.20
C LEU A 260 5.07 14.11 -5.04
N GLU A 261 5.18 14.92 -4.02
CA GLU A 261 4.28 16.03 -3.68
C GLU A 261 4.25 17.12 -4.76
N ASP A 262 5.28 17.21 -5.58
CA ASP A 262 5.35 18.18 -6.69
C ASP A 262 4.60 17.69 -7.94
N PHE A 263 4.07 16.47 -7.95
CA PHE A 263 3.24 15.99 -9.04
C PHE A 263 1.92 16.75 -9.09
N PRO A 264 1.58 17.41 -10.22
CA PRO A 264 0.31 18.10 -10.37
C PRO A 264 -0.84 17.08 -10.54
N VAL A 265 -1.54 16.78 -9.46
CA VAL A 265 -2.68 15.85 -9.49
C VAL A 265 -3.85 16.48 -10.23
N HIS A 266 -4.26 15.84 -11.32
CA HIS A 266 -5.46 16.21 -12.08
C HIS A 266 -6.54 15.13 -11.89
N LEU A 267 -7.69 15.48 -11.31
CA LEU A 267 -8.77 14.54 -11.02
C LEU A 267 -9.33 13.88 -12.30
N ASP A 268 -9.42 14.62 -13.39
CA ASP A 268 -9.87 14.13 -14.70
C ASP A 268 -8.91 13.13 -15.37
N LYS A 269 -7.68 12.99 -14.84
CA LYS A 269 -6.69 12.00 -15.25
C LYS A 269 -6.67 10.76 -14.35
N MET A 270 -7.51 10.74 -13.33
CA MET A 270 -7.63 9.56 -12.46
C MET A 270 -8.35 8.41 -13.19
N ALA A 271 -7.99 7.18 -12.84
CA ALA A 271 -8.54 5.98 -13.46
C ALA A 271 -10.05 5.87 -13.20
N THR A 272 -10.86 5.78 -14.27
CA THR A 272 -12.31 5.57 -14.21
C THR A 272 -12.73 4.12 -14.27
N SER A 273 -11.82 3.22 -14.68
CA SER A 273 -11.99 1.77 -14.65
C SER A 273 -11.04 1.18 -13.61
N GLY A 274 -11.43 0.10 -12.93
CA GLY A 274 -10.64 -0.47 -11.84
C GLY A 274 -9.17 -0.66 -12.20
N ALA A 275 -8.27 -0.10 -11.41
CA ALA A 275 -6.84 -0.27 -11.58
C ALA A 275 -6.41 -1.66 -11.12
N LEU A 276 -5.55 -2.32 -11.91
CA LEU A 276 -5.08 -3.67 -11.60
C LEU A 276 -3.88 -3.59 -10.64
N PHE A 277 -4.08 -4.05 -9.41
CA PHE A 277 -3.01 -4.20 -8.44
C PHE A 277 -2.13 -5.40 -8.81
N ASP A 278 -0.83 -5.14 -8.91
CA ASP A 278 0.20 -6.13 -9.22
C ASP A 278 1.37 -5.99 -8.24
N MET A 279 1.61 -7.03 -7.44
CA MET A 279 2.70 -7.05 -6.46
C MET A 279 4.08 -6.97 -7.13
N VAL A 280 4.26 -7.62 -8.29
CA VAL A 280 5.54 -7.59 -9.03
C VAL A 280 5.84 -6.16 -9.48
N LYS A 281 4.83 -5.42 -9.95
CA LYS A 281 4.99 -4.01 -10.33
C LYS A 281 5.35 -3.15 -9.10
N LEU A 282 4.72 -3.39 -7.93
CA LEU A 282 5.09 -2.70 -6.69
C LEU A 282 6.56 -2.96 -6.32
N GLU A 283 6.99 -4.22 -6.38
CA GLU A 283 8.38 -4.59 -6.12
C GLU A 283 9.36 -3.88 -7.07
N ASP A 284 9.02 -3.78 -8.34
CA ASP A 284 9.86 -3.07 -9.33
C ASP A 284 9.88 -1.56 -9.08
N VAL A 285 8.74 -0.95 -8.77
CA VAL A 285 8.67 0.46 -8.35
C VAL A 285 9.49 0.69 -7.08
N SER A 286 9.44 -0.24 -6.13
CA SER A 286 10.24 -0.17 -4.90
C SER A 286 11.74 -0.18 -5.19
N LYS A 287 12.22 -1.06 -6.06
CA LYS A 287 13.61 -1.08 -6.49
C LYS A 287 14.06 0.25 -7.12
N GLU A 288 13.23 0.81 -8.00
CA GLU A 288 13.50 2.11 -8.64
C GLU A 288 13.51 3.26 -7.61
N THR A 289 12.64 3.20 -6.60
CA THR A 289 12.58 4.19 -5.53
C THR A 289 13.81 4.12 -4.63
N LEU A 290 14.19 2.90 -4.20
CA LEU A 290 15.34 2.72 -3.31
C LEU A 290 16.66 3.15 -3.94
N VAL A 291 16.80 3.06 -5.27
CA VAL A 291 17.99 3.56 -5.96
C VAL A 291 18.22 5.06 -5.73
N ARG A 292 17.16 5.83 -5.52
CA ARG A 292 17.23 7.29 -5.27
C ARG A 292 17.53 7.66 -3.81
N LEU A 293 17.37 6.70 -2.88
CA LEU A 293 17.66 6.92 -1.46
C LEU A 293 19.13 6.65 -1.16
N ASP A 294 19.70 7.40 -0.23
CA ASP A 294 21.04 7.12 0.28
C ASP A 294 21.05 5.85 1.16
N GLU A 295 22.21 5.23 1.25
CA GLU A 295 22.38 3.95 1.94
C GLU A 295 22.19 4.06 3.45
N ALA A 296 22.48 5.21 4.05
CA ALA A 296 22.27 5.43 5.48
C ALA A 296 20.78 5.50 5.80
N THR A 297 20.00 6.19 4.97
CA THR A 297 18.53 6.20 5.08
C THR A 297 17.96 4.78 4.95
N ILE A 298 18.44 3.99 3.98
CA ILE A 298 17.98 2.60 3.83
C ILE A 298 18.36 1.77 5.07
N ALA A 299 19.59 1.88 5.56
CA ALA A 299 20.05 1.12 6.72
C ALA A 299 19.22 1.46 7.97
N ASP A 300 19.00 2.75 8.24
CA ASP A 300 18.24 3.22 9.39
C ASP A 300 16.79 2.74 9.35
N PHE A 301 16.16 2.78 8.17
CA PHE A 301 14.83 2.23 7.98
C PHE A 301 14.77 0.73 8.25
N VAL A 302 15.72 -0.05 7.70
CA VAL A 302 15.77 -1.50 7.92
C VAL A 302 15.98 -1.85 9.39
N ILE A 303 16.86 -1.11 10.09
CA ILE A 303 17.10 -1.30 11.53
C ILE A 303 15.83 -0.99 12.34
N ALA A 304 15.19 0.15 12.10
CA ALA A 304 13.96 0.54 12.79
C ALA A 304 12.82 -0.46 12.53
N TRP A 305 12.68 -0.94 11.28
CA TRP A 305 11.74 -2.00 10.95
C TRP A 305 12.05 -3.29 11.70
N ALA A 306 13.33 -3.68 11.74
CA ALA A 306 13.74 -4.90 12.45
C ALA A 306 13.53 -4.79 13.96
N GLU A 307 13.77 -3.65 14.58
CA GLU A 307 13.49 -3.41 16.01
C GLU A 307 12.01 -3.67 16.33
N LYS A 308 11.12 -3.31 15.43
CA LYS A 308 9.67 -3.49 15.60
C LYS A 308 9.20 -4.92 15.29
N TYR A 309 9.66 -5.52 14.20
CA TYR A 309 9.10 -6.75 13.66
C TYR A 309 10.02 -7.98 13.79
N GLN A 310 11.35 -7.79 13.91
CA GLN A 310 12.35 -8.84 14.01
C GLN A 310 13.46 -8.44 14.99
N PRO A 311 13.20 -8.33 16.30
CA PRO A 311 14.18 -7.83 17.29
C PRO A 311 15.49 -8.60 17.30
N ASP A 312 15.46 -9.90 17.04
CA ASP A 312 16.68 -10.72 16.96
C ASP A 312 17.57 -10.29 15.79
N VAL A 313 16.97 -9.87 14.68
CA VAL A 313 17.68 -9.31 13.52
C VAL A 313 18.27 -7.94 13.85
N ALA A 314 17.49 -7.08 14.50
CA ALA A 314 17.96 -5.78 14.92
C ALA A 314 19.17 -5.87 15.85
N SER A 315 19.18 -6.84 16.77
CA SER A 315 20.29 -7.07 17.72
C SER A 315 21.63 -7.39 17.04
N VAL A 316 21.60 -7.91 15.82
CA VAL A 316 22.79 -8.21 15.01
C VAL A 316 23.18 -7.04 14.11
N ILE A 317 22.22 -6.43 13.43
CA ILE A 317 22.50 -5.40 12.41
C ILE A 317 22.81 -4.04 13.06
N ALA A 318 22.05 -3.61 14.07
CA ALA A 318 22.18 -2.29 14.65
C ALA A 318 23.58 -1.99 15.23
N PRO A 319 24.26 -2.92 15.93
CA PRO A 319 25.64 -2.69 16.38
C PRO A 319 26.66 -2.57 15.25
N GLN A 320 26.35 -3.07 14.06
CA GLN A 320 27.20 -3.08 12.87
C GLN A 320 26.66 -2.11 11.78
N ARG A 321 25.91 -1.09 12.18
CA ARG A 321 25.23 -0.15 11.26
C ARG A 321 26.15 0.43 10.17
N ASP A 322 27.36 0.88 10.55
CA ASP A 322 28.27 1.52 9.62
C ASP A 322 28.79 0.54 8.54
N ASP A 323 29.02 -0.70 8.89
CA ASP A 323 29.41 -1.73 7.92
C ASP A 323 28.21 -2.17 7.08
N PHE A 324 27.01 -2.17 7.66
CA PHE A 324 25.77 -2.42 6.92
C PHE A 324 25.53 -1.33 5.86
N VAL A 325 25.74 -0.05 6.19
CA VAL A 325 25.68 1.06 5.21
C VAL A 325 26.68 0.86 4.07
N LYS A 326 27.95 0.54 4.38
CA LYS A 326 28.97 0.25 3.36
C LYS A 326 28.59 -0.94 2.47
N LEU A 327 28.03 -2.00 3.08
CA LEU A 327 27.55 -3.18 2.34
C LEU A 327 26.42 -2.83 1.36
N LEU A 328 25.46 -2.01 1.79
CA LEU A 328 24.38 -1.54 0.94
C LEU A 328 24.86 -0.66 -0.21
N ALA A 329 25.95 0.10 0.00
CA ALA A 329 26.54 0.99 -1.00
C ALA A 329 27.20 0.23 -2.18
N ILE A 330 27.58 -1.04 -2.00
CA ILE A 330 28.31 -1.80 -3.03
C ILE A 330 27.51 -1.83 -4.34
N GLY A 331 28.08 -1.26 -5.40
CA GLY A 331 27.51 -1.23 -6.75
C GLY A 331 26.30 -0.29 -6.91
N ARG A 332 26.13 0.68 -6.01
CA ARG A 332 25.09 1.69 -6.12
C ARG A 332 25.61 3.05 -6.59
N ASP A 333 26.91 3.26 -6.50
CA ASP A 333 27.62 4.41 -7.04
C ASP A 333 27.87 4.22 -8.55
N GLY A 334 27.51 5.19 -9.37
CA GLY A 334 27.84 5.18 -10.79
C GLY A 334 26.64 5.29 -11.74
N LYS A 335 26.93 5.19 -13.03
CA LYS A 335 25.94 5.41 -14.10
C LYS A 335 24.84 4.34 -14.21
N LYS A 336 25.05 3.18 -13.64
CA LYS A 336 24.11 2.05 -13.64
C LYS A 336 24.09 1.44 -12.24
N PRO A 337 23.42 2.10 -11.29
CA PRO A 337 23.31 1.58 -9.95
C PRO A 337 22.57 0.24 -9.92
N ARG A 338 22.95 -0.60 -8.95
CA ARG A 338 22.29 -1.87 -8.69
C ARG A 338 20.85 -1.63 -8.23
N LYS A 339 19.89 -2.40 -8.77
CA LYS A 339 18.46 -2.28 -8.53
C LYS A 339 17.88 -3.60 -7.99
N ASP A 340 18.38 -4.05 -6.86
CA ASP A 340 18.01 -5.34 -6.26
C ASP A 340 17.53 -5.25 -4.82
N LEU A 341 17.50 -4.04 -4.25
CA LEU A 341 16.93 -3.78 -2.94
C LEU A 341 15.46 -3.38 -3.07
N MET A 342 14.57 -4.02 -2.32
CA MET A 342 13.14 -3.96 -2.54
C MET A 342 12.37 -3.53 -1.29
N ASN A 343 12.54 -4.22 -0.16
CA ASN A 343 11.94 -3.91 1.14
C ASN A 343 12.84 -4.44 2.26
N ALA A 344 12.55 -4.06 3.51
CA ALA A 344 13.40 -4.41 4.65
C ALA A 344 13.55 -5.93 4.82
N GLU A 345 12.46 -6.70 4.69
CA GLU A 345 12.51 -8.17 4.81
C GLU A 345 13.46 -8.78 3.78
N GLN A 346 13.36 -8.35 2.52
CA GLN A 346 14.23 -8.84 1.45
C GLN A 346 15.68 -8.37 1.64
N ILE A 347 15.90 -7.11 2.05
CA ILE A 347 17.26 -6.57 2.30
C ILE A 347 17.96 -7.37 3.39
N VAL A 348 17.27 -7.69 4.48
CA VAL A 348 17.80 -8.55 5.54
C VAL A 348 18.18 -9.92 5.00
N GLN A 349 17.30 -10.60 4.25
CA GLN A 349 17.58 -11.90 3.66
C GLN A 349 18.76 -11.85 2.66
N PHE A 350 18.81 -10.78 1.87
CA PHE A 350 19.84 -10.57 0.88
C PHE A 350 21.22 -10.36 1.51
N THR A 351 21.30 -9.71 2.69
CA THR A 351 22.54 -9.32 3.37
C THR A 351 22.99 -10.28 4.45
N LYS A 352 22.22 -11.32 4.78
CA LYS A 352 22.53 -12.31 5.84
C LYS A 352 23.94 -12.89 5.76
N TYR A 353 24.43 -13.16 4.56
CA TYR A 353 25.75 -13.72 4.35
C TYR A 353 26.90 -12.88 4.94
N PHE A 354 26.68 -11.62 5.17
CA PHE A 354 27.69 -10.70 5.69
C PHE A 354 27.94 -10.91 7.19
N PHE A 355 26.89 -11.22 7.95
CA PHE A 355 26.94 -11.32 9.41
C PHE A 355 27.33 -12.73 9.84
N ASP A 356 28.33 -12.84 10.75
CA ASP A 356 28.85 -14.14 11.17
C ASP A 356 27.82 -15.01 11.90
N GLU A 357 26.85 -14.37 12.58
CA GLU A 357 25.73 -15.03 13.26
C GLU A 357 24.84 -15.83 12.30
N TRP A 358 24.78 -15.45 11.04
CA TRP A 358 23.90 -16.04 10.01
C TRP A 358 24.67 -16.62 8.83
N PHE A 359 26.01 -16.48 8.82
CA PHE A 359 26.81 -16.98 7.72
C PHE A 359 26.69 -18.50 7.60
N THR A 360 26.22 -18.98 6.48
CA THR A 360 26.13 -20.40 6.13
C THR A 360 26.50 -20.61 4.67
N GLN A 361 26.97 -21.83 4.35
CA GLN A 361 27.18 -22.25 2.98
C GLN A 361 25.82 -22.62 2.38
N GLU A 362 25.19 -21.69 1.63
CA GLU A 362 23.86 -21.89 1.04
C GLU A 362 23.94 -22.64 -0.29
N ASP A 363 24.92 -22.29 -1.14
CA ASP A 363 25.05 -22.87 -2.47
C ASP A 363 26.20 -23.88 -2.54
N ALA A 364 26.00 -24.93 -3.34
CA ALA A 364 27.03 -25.93 -3.62
C ALA A 364 28.09 -25.41 -4.61
N LEU A 365 29.24 -26.07 -4.68
CA LEU A 365 30.25 -25.84 -5.71
C LEU A 365 29.67 -25.96 -7.13
N PRO A 366 30.25 -25.30 -8.14
CA PRO A 366 29.96 -25.57 -9.54
C PRO A 366 30.23 -27.05 -9.86
N GLU A 367 29.34 -27.67 -10.63
CA GLU A 367 29.43 -29.12 -10.97
C GLU A 367 30.74 -29.51 -11.65
N ASN A 368 31.36 -28.58 -12.38
CA ASN A 368 32.62 -28.78 -13.08
C ASN A 368 33.85 -28.58 -12.21
N ILE A 369 33.73 -28.28 -10.91
CA ILE A 369 34.83 -28.07 -10.00
C ILE A 369 34.77 -29.10 -8.84
N PRO A 370 35.64 -30.12 -8.83
CA PRO A 370 35.76 -31.03 -7.71
C PRO A 370 36.20 -30.35 -6.42
N ALA A 371 35.79 -30.88 -5.27
CA ALA A 371 36.14 -30.33 -3.95
C ALA A 371 37.65 -30.09 -3.75
N GLU A 372 38.47 -31.06 -4.17
CA GLU A 372 39.94 -30.95 -4.09
C GLU A 372 40.49 -29.79 -4.92
N GLU A 373 39.93 -29.57 -6.11
CA GLU A 373 40.32 -28.45 -6.99
C GLU A 373 39.87 -27.11 -6.40
N ALA A 374 38.67 -27.06 -5.83
CA ALA A 374 38.16 -25.86 -5.15
C ALA A 374 39.05 -25.51 -3.93
N ALA A 375 39.43 -26.49 -3.14
CA ALA A 375 40.36 -26.31 -2.01
C ALA A 375 41.71 -25.76 -2.48
N ALA A 376 42.25 -26.30 -3.58
CA ALA A 376 43.51 -25.86 -4.13
C ALA A 376 43.46 -24.44 -4.72
N ILE A 377 42.31 -24.04 -5.36
CA ILE A 377 42.08 -22.64 -5.81
C ILE A 377 42.09 -21.70 -4.59
N LEU A 378 41.43 -22.08 -3.50
CA LEU A 378 41.33 -21.26 -2.29
C LEU A 378 42.68 -21.16 -1.56
N GLU A 379 43.53 -22.19 -1.60
CA GLU A 379 44.90 -22.16 -1.05
C GLU A 379 45.78 -21.18 -1.84
N ASP A 380 45.75 -21.22 -3.18
CA ASP A 380 46.45 -20.26 -4.02
C ASP A 380 45.93 -18.83 -3.79
N TYR A 381 44.61 -18.70 -3.57
CA TYR A 381 44.00 -17.43 -3.24
C TYR A 381 44.57 -16.87 -1.93
N LEU A 382 44.60 -17.65 -0.84
CA LEU A 382 45.15 -17.23 0.45
C LEU A 382 46.64 -16.89 0.36
N ALA A 383 47.41 -17.63 -0.44
CA ALA A 383 48.84 -17.40 -0.61
C ALA A 383 49.16 -16.05 -1.28
N THR A 384 48.21 -15.50 -2.04
CA THR A 384 48.38 -14.25 -2.77
C THR A 384 47.54 -13.10 -2.27
N TYR A 385 46.60 -13.37 -1.32
CA TYR A 385 45.68 -12.38 -0.80
C TYR A 385 46.38 -11.26 -0.04
N ASP A 386 46.07 -10.02 -0.39
CA ASP A 386 46.48 -8.84 0.32
C ASP A 386 45.28 -7.90 0.37
N HIS A 387 44.84 -7.54 1.58
CA HIS A 387 43.64 -6.72 1.81
C HIS A 387 43.81 -5.29 1.28
N THR A 388 45.03 -4.82 1.10
CA THR A 388 45.33 -3.47 0.60
C THR A 388 45.30 -3.35 -0.93
N ASP A 389 45.12 -4.47 -1.66
CA ASP A 389 44.99 -4.47 -3.10
C ASP A 389 43.73 -3.67 -3.53
N ASP A 390 43.90 -2.87 -4.58
CA ASP A 390 42.73 -2.36 -5.28
C ASP A 390 42.05 -3.45 -6.13
N ASN A 391 40.88 -3.15 -6.67
CA ASN A 391 40.09 -4.14 -7.44
C ASN A 391 40.83 -4.68 -8.66
N GLU A 392 41.64 -3.84 -9.34
CA GLU A 392 42.37 -4.25 -10.55
C GLU A 392 43.50 -5.23 -10.20
N VAL A 393 44.26 -4.94 -9.16
CA VAL A 393 45.35 -5.79 -8.67
C VAL A 393 44.76 -7.10 -8.14
N TRP A 394 43.72 -7.05 -7.29
CA TRP A 394 43.05 -8.20 -6.79
C TRP A 394 42.53 -9.13 -7.90
N PHE A 395 41.80 -8.58 -8.88
CA PHE A 395 41.31 -9.37 -10.01
C PHE A 395 42.44 -9.90 -10.92
N GLY A 396 43.58 -9.17 -11.02
CA GLY A 396 44.78 -9.65 -11.64
C GLY A 396 45.31 -10.95 -11.00
N LYS A 397 45.31 -11.03 -9.66
CA LYS A 397 45.68 -12.24 -8.92
C LYS A 397 44.73 -13.40 -9.21
N ILE A 398 43.42 -13.14 -9.26
CA ILE A 398 42.43 -14.15 -9.67
C ILE A 398 42.71 -14.69 -11.08
N ARG A 399 43.05 -13.83 -12.04
CA ARG A 399 43.44 -14.25 -13.39
C ARG A 399 44.68 -15.13 -13.41
N THR A 400 45.68 -14.80 -12.61
CA THR A 400 46.91 -15.62 -12.46
C THR A 400 46.60 -16.99 -11.93
N ILE A 401 45.77 -17.09 -10.88
CA ILE A 401 45.32 -18.40 -10.34
C ILE A 401 44.55 -19.16 -11.43
N THR A 402 43.66 -18.49 -12.16
CA THR A 402 42.89 -19.08 -13.25
C THR A 402 43.79 -19.75 -14.28
N GLU A 403 44.80 -19.02 -14.76
CA GLU A 403 45.78 -19.51 -15.76
C GLU A 403 46.60 -20.68 -15.24
N ASN A 404 47.17 -20.54 -14.03
CA ASN A 404 48.02 -21.56 -13.40
C ASN A 404 47.28 -22.90 -13.14
N ARG A 405 45.93 -22.81 -12.94
CA ARG A 405 45.09 -23.98 -12.73
C ARG A 405 44.48 -24.58 -14.00
N GLY A 406 44.83 -24.02 -15.19
CA GLY A 406 44.36 -24.51 -16.50
C GLY A 406 42.89 -24.12 -16.83
N TYR A 407 42.43 -23.01 -16.28
CA TYR A 407 41.18 -22.38 -16.68
C TYR A 407 41.41 -21.24 -17.68
N ALA A 408 40.44 -20.98 -18.53
CA ALA A 408 40.52 -19.87 -19.47
C ALA A 408 40.35 -18.51 -18.77
N VAL A 409 41.29 -17.60 -18.91
CA VAL A 409 41.21 -16.23 -18.35
C VAL A 409 40.06 -15.42 -18.95
N ARG A 410 39.74 -15.69 -20.21
CA ARG A 410 38.60 -15.06 -20.90
C ARG A 410 37.50 -16.07 -21.20
N PRO A 411 36.28 -15.83 -20.81
CA PRO A 411 35.15 -16.74 -21.08
C PRO A 411 34.95 -17.06 -22.59
N LYS A 412 35.35 -16.12 -23.48
CA LYS A 412 35.30 -16.31 -24.92
C LYS A 412 36.26 -17.41 -25.42
N ASP A 413 37.43 -17.55 -24.79
CA ASP A 413 38.39 -18.58 -25.17
C ASP A 413 37.92 -19.98 -24.76
N TYR A 414 37.32 -20.11 -23.58
CA TYR A 414 36.64 -21.32 -23.18
C TYR A 414 35.52 -21.71 -24.13
N LYS A 415 34.66 -20.75 -24.54
CA LYS A 415 33.55 -21.00 -25.49
C LYS A 415 34.04 -21.51 -26.85
N LYS A 416 35.25 -21.06 -27.29
CA LYS A 416 35.82 -21.49 -28.57
C LYS A 416 36.48 -22.87 -28.51
N ASN A 417 37.05 -23.23 -27.37
CA ASN A 417 37.84 -24.46 -27.18
C ASN A 417 37.57 -25.06 -25.79
N PRO A 418 36.36 -25.57 -25.50
CA PRO A 418 36.03 -26.05 -24.19
C PRO A 418 36.91 -27.21 -23.71
N ASP A 419 37.34 -28.07 -24.60
CA ASP A 419 38.20 -29.23 -24.25
C ASP A 419 39.64 -28.83 -23.87
N ALA A 420 40.07 -27.59 -24.17
CA ALA A 420 41.41 -27.10 -23.81
C ALA A 420 41.52 -26.56 -22.38
N TYR A 421 40.37 -26.36 -21.70
CA TYR A 421 40.33 -25.72 -20.36
C TYR A 421 39.37 -26.47 -19.43
N LYS A 422 39.65 -26.41 -18.13
CA LYS A 422 38.76 -26.94 -17.08
C LYS A 422 37.48 -26.12 -16.88
N GLY A 423 37.45 -24.88 -17.39
CA GLY A 423 36.42 -23.88 -17.21
C GLY A 423 36.97 -22.50 -17.53
N HIS A 424 36.48 -21.46 -16.90
CA HIS A 424 36.94 -20.07 -17.10
C HIS A 424 37.05 -19.28 -15.79
N VAL A 425 37.54 -18.05 -15.86
CA VAL A 425 37.75 -17.17 -14.70
C VAL A 425 36.50 -16.97 -13.84
N GLY A 426 35.33 -17.04 -14.42
CA GLY A 426 34.04 -16.97 -13.67
C GLY A 426 33.87 -18.14 -12.70
N ASP A 427 34.33 -19.34 -13.06
CA ASP A 427 34.27 -20.52 -12.21
C ASP A 427 35.20 -20.37 -10.99
N VAL A 428 36.45 -19.93 -11.22
CA VAL A 428 37.41 -19.64 -10.16
C VAL A 428 36.90 -18.53 -9.24
N SER A 429 36.35 -17.43 -9.80
CA SER A 429 35.74 -16.35 -9.03
C SER A 429 34.54 -16.84 -8.22
N THR A 430 33.77 -17.80 -8.74
CA THR A 430 32.62 -18.39 -8.02
C THR A 430 33.06 -19.17 -6.81
N VAL A 431 34.20 -19.91 -6.88
CA VAL A 431 34.74 -20.63 -5.72
C VAL A 431 35.15 -19.65 -4.62
N VAL A 432 35.84 -18.55 -4.97
CA VAL A 432 36.22 -17.50 -4.02
C VAL A 432 34.96 -16.83 -3.43
N ARG A 433 33.96 -16.54 -4.28
CA ARG A 433 32.66 -15.96 -3.85
C ARG A 433 31.94 -16.86 -2.84
N LEU A 434 31.86 -18.16 -3.12
CA LEU A 434 31.27 -19.14 -2.23
C LEU A 434 31.98 -19.18 -0.87
N ALA A 435 33.30 -19.12 -0.85
CA ALA A 435 34.06 -19.12 0.39
C ALA A 435 33.76 -17.89 1.26
N ILE A 436 33.53 -16.73 0.64
CA ILE A 436 33.32 -15.47 1.35
C ILE A 436 31.86 -15.25 1.72
N THR A 437 30.92 -15.60 0.83
CA THR A 437 29.50 -15.28 0.97
C THR A 437 28.59 -16.48 1.18
N GLY A 438 29.07 -17.69 0.98
CA GLY A 438 28.25 -18.90 0.97
C GLY A 438 27.34 -19.02 -0.25
N ARG A 439 27.38 -18.07 -1.19
CA ARG A 439 26.44 -17.96 -2.32
C ARG A 439 27.16 -17.85 -3.65
N ARG A 440 26.54 -18.37 -4.72
CA ARG A 440 27.03 -18.21 -6.09
C ARG A 440 26.78 -16.80 -6.65
N ASN A 441 25.79 -16.09 -6.13
CA ASN A 441 25.43 -14.73 -6.53
C ASN A 441 25.55 -13.76 -5.35
N SER A 442 26.26 -12.67 -5.55
CA SER A 442 26.41 -11.57 -4.58
C SER A 442 26.81 -10.31 -5.33
N PRO A 443 26.79 -9.16 -4.71
CA PRO A 443 27.49 -7.97 -5.23
C PRO A 443 28.98 -8.23 -5.47
N ASP A 444 29.71 -7.17 -5.82
CA ASP A 444 31.16 -7.27 -6.11
C ASP A 444 31.93 -7.89 -4.92
N ILE A 445 32.68 -8.96 -5.18
CA ILE A 445 33.36 -9.73 -4.13
C ILE A 445 34.50 -8.92 -3.49
N TRP A 446 35.26 -8.19 -4.30
CA TRP A 446 36.34 -7.37 -3.78
C TRP A 446 35.79 -6.31 -2.82
N ALA A 447 34.69 -5.63 -3.20
CA ALA A 447 34.05 -4.66 -2.34
C ALA A 447 33.49 -5.28 -1.05
N ILE A 448 32.88 -6.48 -1.15
CA ILE A 448 32.42 -7.22 0.05
C ILE A 448 33.57 -7.51 1.01
N GLN A 449 34.74 -7.93 0.50
CA GLN A 449 35.93 -8.23 1.32
C GLN A 449 36.44 -6.97 2.02
N GLN A 450 36.42 -5.81 1.31
CA GLN A 450 36.84 -4.55 1.90
C GLN A 450 35.98 -4.16 3.11
N VAL A 451 34.66 -4.42 3.06
CA VAL A 451 33.74 -4.17 4.18
C VAL A 451 33.87 -5.22 5.25
N LEU A 452 34.03 -6.49 4.88
CA LEU A 452 34.15 -7.63 5.80
C LEU A 452 35.43 -7.58 6.65
N GLY A 453 36.51 -7.03 6.10
CA GLY A 453 37.83 -6.97 6.70
C GLY A 453 38.70 -8.20 6.45
N GLU A 454 40.00 -8.02 6.61
CA GLU A 454 41.02 -9.03 6.30
C GLU A 454 40.85 -10.32 7.15
N GLU A 455 40.67 -10.16 8.45
CA GLU A 455 40.61 -11.27 9.40
C GLU A 455 39.43 -12.20 9.08
N LYS A 456 38.24 -11.67 8.93
CA LYS A 456 37.02 -12.44 8.61
C LYS A 456 37.12 -13.07 7.22
N THR A 457 37.65 -12.36 6.23
CA THR A 457 37.86 -12.90 4.89
C THR A 457 38.75 -14.14 4.91
N ILE A 458 39.90 -14.05 5.56
CA ILE A 458 40.81 -15.16 5.69
C ILE A 458 40.19 -16.32 6.48
N ALA A 459 39.46 -16.02 7.55
CA ALA A 459 38.81 -17.05 8.38
C ALA A 459 37.79 -17.87 7.58
N ARG A 460 36.92 -17.20 6.81
CA ARG A 460 35.90 -17.84 5.97
C ARG A 460 36.50 -18.71 4.87
N VAL A 461 37.54 -18.21 4.19
CA VAL A 461 38.24 -19.02 3.19
C VAL A 461 38.88 -20.25 3.79
N LYS A 462 39.56 -20.15 4.95
CA LYS A 462 40.11 -21.29 5.68
C LYS A 462 39.04 -22.30 6.12
N GLN A 463 37.89 -21.80 6.59
CA GLN A 463 36.77 -22.65 6.98
C GLN A 463 36.23 -23.45 5.78
N MET A 464 36.12 -22.85 4.62
CA MET A 464 35.68 -23.57 3.41
C MET A 464 36.72 -24.60 2.97
N ILE A 465 38.02 -24.27 2.96
CA ILE A 465 39.08 -25.27 2.67
C ILE A 465 38.98 -26.48 3.59
N ALA A 466 38.77 -26.26 4.89
CA ALA A 466 38.63 -27.33 5.86
C ALA A 466 37.38 -28.20 5.61
N SER A 467 36.29 -27.63 5.12
CA SER A 467 35.06 -28.38 4.81
C SER A 467 35.14 -29.17 3.50
N LEU A 468 36.07 -28.86 2.62
CA LEU A 468 36.28 -29.50 1.32
C LEU A 468 37.29 -30.69 1.40
N ARG A 469 38.01 -30.82 2.49
CA ARG A 469 38.98 -31.88 2.80
C ARG A 469 38.38 -32.92 3.76
#